data_e34c89fb8d05b8299c25dd423f5d29cf
#
_entry.id   e34c89fb8d05b8299c25dd423f5d29cf
#
_cell.length_a   1.000
_cell.length_b   1.000
_cell.length_c   1.000
_cell.angle_alpha   90.00
_cell.angle_beta   90.00
_cell.angle_gamma   90.00
#
_symmetry.space_group_name_H-M   'P 1'
#
loop_
_entity.id
_entity.type
_entity.pdbx_description
1 polymer ?
#
loop_
_entity_poly.entity_id
_entity_poly.type
_entity_poly.pdbx_seq_one_letter_code
_entity_poly.pdbx_strand_id
1 'polypeptide(L)'
;MHPFCPGYDREPFRSLASGYPGPDVYPPRDFRVEWGPIFHRGRLDGTARVLVLGQDPATHETITRRILVGEAGQRVQGLLARLGITSSYTMVNTFVFSVFGQGGGTRHTHDPAIAAYRHRWLDALLLPETVTAVIALGTLAKTAYRDWADTQPAAAARLHLAAIRHPTFPESASAAGGVTLADATANLLQDWNKHLPDLRAHVEPDEPVPERLYGDTWQDGDLQAIPVADLPAGSPSWWTSLDGWARRTGTDAQLKRATITVTIPSAARTWPPLT
;
A
#
# COMPACT_ATOMS: atom_id res chain seq x y z
N MET A 1 21.31 -2.61 10.19
CA MET A 1 19.98 -1.96 10.25
C MET A 1 19.53 -1.74 8.84
N HIS A 2 18.30 -2.09 8.50
CA HIS A 2 17.79 -1.94 7.14
C HIS A 2 17.57 -0.44 6.84
N PRO A 3 18.02 0.12 5.69
CA PRO A 3 18.00 1.57 5.45
C PRO A 3 16.61 2.19 5.39
N PHE A 4 15.58 1.43 4.99
CA PHE A 4 14.20 1.91 4.91
C PHE A 4 13.33 1.58 6.11
N CYS A 5 13.72 0.62 6.91
CA CYS A 5 12.94 0.15 8.02
C CYS A 5 13.79 0.15 9.28
N PRO A 6 13.74 1.23 10.07
CA PRO A 6 14.46 1.28 11.35
C PRO A 6 13.92 0.29 12.39
N GLY A 7 12.85 -0.42 12.05
CA GLY A 7 12.06 -1.21 12.99
C GLY A 7 11.13 -0.31 13.81
N TYR A 8 10.48 -0.92 14.80
CA TYR A 8 9.60 -0.20 15.73
C TYR A 8 10.27 -0.04 17.09
N ASP A 9 11.58 0.28 17.11
CA ASP A 9 12.39 0.46 18.31
C ASP A 9 12.42 1.92 18.79
N ARG A 10 11.92 2.85 17.96
CA ARG A 10 11.87 4.29 18.26
C ARG A 10 10.43 4.79 18.39
N GLU A 11 10.26 5.78 19.27
CA GLU A 11 9.01 6.51 19.37
C GLU A 11 8.81 7.45 18.16
N PRO A 12 7.56 7.69 17.73
CA PRO A 12 6.30 7.16 18.30
C PRO A 12 5.94 5.74 17.80
N PHE A 13 6.68 5.19 16.86
CA PHE A 13 6.32 3.93 16.16
C PHE A 13 6.41 2.70 17.07
N ARG A 14 7.27 2.72 18.11
CA ARG A 14 7.29 1.67 19.13
C ARG A 14 5.94 1.56 19.82
N SER A 15 5.45 2.68 20.37
CA SER A 15 4.14 2.72 21.06
C SER A 15 2.99 2.42 20.12
N LEU A 16 3.04 2.88 18.88
CA LEU A 16 2.02 2.57 17.87
C LEU A 16 1.98 1.08 17.54
N ALA A 17 3.15 0.48 17.29
CA ALA A 17 3.23 -0.94 16.91
C ALA A 17 2.94 -1.88 18.09
N SER A 18 3.30 -1.53 19.32
CA SER A 18 3.02 -2.36 20.50
C SER A 18 1.60 -2.18 21.04
N GLY A 19 1.01 -0.99 20.86
CA GLY A 19 -0.33 -0.64 21.34
C GLY A 19 -1.41 -0.73 20.26
N TYR A 20 -1.28 -1.61 19.28
CA TYR A 20 -2.31 -1.78 18.27
C TYR A 20 -3.59 -2.38 18.85
N PRO A 21 -4.78 -1.94 18.40
CA PRO A 21 -6.04 -2.46 18.88
C PRO A 21 -6.29 -3.89 18.39
N GLY A 22 -6.89 -4.69 19.26
CA GLY A 22 -7.17 -6.10 19.05
C GLY A 22 -8.56 -6.40 18.44
N PRO A 23 -9.05 -7.64 18.65
CA PRO A 23 -10.33 -8.10 18.10
C PRO A 23 -11.59 -7.40 18.66
N ASP A 24 -11.45 -6.70 19.76
CA ASP A 24 -12.48 -5.82 20.36
C ASP A 24 -12.78 -4.59 19.48
N VAL A 25 -11.76 -4.08 18.81
CA VAL A 25 -11.86 -2.94 17.86
C VAL A 25 -11.97 -3.43 16.41
N TYR A 26 -11.23 -4.48 16.05
CA TYR A 26 -11.26 -5.10 14.72
C TYR A 26 -12.01 -6.44 14.78
N PRO A 27 -13.34 -6.47 14.60
CA PRO A 27 -14.12 -7.68 14.78
C PRO A 27 -13.70 -8.81 13.82
N PRO A 28 -13.42 -10.04 14.32
CA PRO A 28 -12.93 -11.16 13.50
C PRO A 28 -13.88 -11.62 12.40
N ARG A 29 -15.16 -11.26 12.48
CA ARG A 29 -16.13 -11.52 11.40
C ARG A 29 -15.82 -10.69 10.12
N ASP A 30 -15.22 -9.51 10.28
CA ASP A 30 -14.93 -8.56 9.21
C ASP A 30 -13.44 -8.42 8.91
N PHE A 31 -12.57 -8.77 9.87
CA PHE A 31 -11.12 -8.63 9.76
C PHE A 31 -10.38 -9.95 10.04
N ARG A 32 -9.28 -10.16 9.33
CA ARG A 32 -8.39 -11.33 9.50
C ARG A 32 -7.38 -11.07 10.61
N VAL A 33 -7.85 -10.92 11.84
CA VAL A 33 -7.02 -10.62 13.00
C VAL A 33 -6.02 -11.73 13.32
N GLU A 34 -6.33 -12.95 12.93
CA GLU A 34 -5.48 -14.14 13.11
C GLU A 34 -4.16 -14.06 12.33
N TRP A 35 -4.06 -13.18 11.35
CA TRP A 35 -2.82 -12.96 10.59
C TRP A 35 -1.94 -11.87 11.18
N GLY A 36 -2.41 -11.21 12.23
CA GLY A 36 -1.74 -10.10 12.88
C GLY A 36 -1.74 -8.82 12.05
N PRO A 37 -1.45 -7.68 12.68
CA PRO A 37 -1.45 -6.37 12.03
C PRO A 37 -0.24 -6.22 11.11
N ILE A 38 -0.42 -5.41 10.04
CA ILE A 38 0.65 -5.02 9.12
C ILE A 38 0.59 -3.50 8.99
N PHE A 39 1.67 -2.82 9.39
CA PHE A 39 1.60 -1.39 9.67
C PHE A 39 2.05 -0.52 8.50
N HIS A 40 3.26 -0.77 7.92
CA HIS A 40 3.85 0.16 6.98
C HIS A 40 4.78 -0.51 5.96
N ARG A 41 5.23 0.30 4.99
CA ARG A 41 6.41 0.08 4.14
C ARG A 41 7.08 1.43 3.87
N GLY A 42 8.40 1.44 3.67
CA GLY A 42 9.17 2.65 3.41
C GLY A 42 9.74 3.28 4.67
N ARG A 43 9.91 4.59 4.67
CA ARG A 43 10.66 5.33 5.70
C ARG A 43 9.80 5.75 6.89
N LEU A 44 10.32 5.52 8.11
CA LEU A 44 9.77 6.03 9.37
C LEU A 44 10.73 7.00 10.08
N ASP A 45 11.81 7.42 9.42
CA ASP A 45 12.86 8.26 9.98
C ASP A 45 12.63 9.79 9.81
N GLY A 46 11.46 10.16 9.31
CA GLY A 46 11.09 11.56 9.08
C GLY A 46 11.65 12.14 7.76
N THR A 47 12.17 11.31 6.85
CA THR A 47 12.71 11.77 5.55
C THR A 47 11.79 11.50 4.36
N ALA A 48 10.62 10.91 4.59
CA ALA A 48 9.62 10.70 3.56
C ALA A 48 9.03 12.04 3.08
N ARG A 49 8.92 12.22 1.77
CA ARG A 49 8.25 13.36 1.10
C ARG A 49 6.85 13.00 0.63
N VAL A 50 6.61 11.71 0.40
CA VAL A 50 5.33 11.18 -0.06
C VAL A 50 4.79 10.17 0.93
N LEU A 51 3.53 10.36 1.35
CA LEU A 51 2.74 9.34 2.02
C LEU A 51 1.82 8.66 1.01
N VAL A 52 1.88 7.33 0.91
CA VAL A 52 0.86 6.54 0.20
C VAL A 52 -0.08 5.92 1.23
N LEU A 53 -1.36 6.20 1.11
CA LEU A 53 -2.40 5.64 1.95
C LEU A 53 -3.20 4.60 1.15
N GLY A 54 -3.07 3.33 1.53
CA GLY A 54 -3.80 2.20 0.96
C GLY A 54 -5.05 1.85 1.76
N GLN A 55 -5.68 0.72 1.41
CA GLN A 55 -6.89 0.26 2.06
C GLN A 55 -6.60 -0.71 3.20
N ASP A 56 -6.17 -1.92 2.89
CA ASP A 56 -5.91 -3.00 3.85
C ASP A 56 -4.85 -3.97 3.31
N PRO A 57 -4.19 -4.75 4.18
CA PRO A 57 -3.21 -5.74 3.75
C PRO A 57 -3.85 -6.89 2.96
N ALA A 58 -3.15 -7.35 1.92
CA ALA A 58 -3.54 -8.50 1.11
C ALA A 58 -2.64 -9.73 1.36
N THR A 59 -2.61 -10.67 0.43
CA THR A 59 -1.99 -11.99 0.63
C THR A 59 -0.46 -11.92 0.74
N HIS A 60 0.20 -11.17 -0.14
CA HIS A 60 1.67 -11.02 -0.12
C HIS A 60 2.13 -10.32 1.16
N GLU A 61 1.38 -9.31 1.60
CA GLU A 61 1.65 -8.53 2.79
C GLU A 61 1.63 -9.39 4.06
N THR A 62 0.75 -10.40 4.09
CA THR A 62 0.69 -11.34 5.22
C THR A 62 2.00 -12.11 5.40
N ILE A 63 2.69 -12.43 4.30
CA ILE A 63 3.98 -13.13 4.33
C ILE A 63 5.13 -12.16 4.60
N THR A 64 5.21 -11.06 3.84
CA THR A 64 6.32 -10.11 3.92
C THR A 64 6.30 -9.20 5.13
N ARG A 65 5.14 -9.07 5.79
CA ARG A 65 4.91 -8.14 6.90
C ARG A 65 5.17 -6.67 6.52
N ARG A 66 4.96 -6.35 5.23
CA ARG A 66 5.04 -5.00 4.66
C ARG A 66 3.86 -4.78 3.73
N ILE A 67 3.29 -3.58 3.74
CA ILE A 67 2.12 -3.26 2.90
C ILE A 67 2.54 -2.98 1.45
N LEU A 68 1.58 -3.09 0.52
CA LEU A 68 1.76 -2.76 -0.90
C LEU A 68 2.98 -3.45 -1.53
N VAL A 69 3.14 -4.75 -1.31
CA VAL A 69 4.22 -5.57 -1.89
C VAL A 69 3.73 -6.53 -2.99
N GLY A 70 2.42 -6.68 -3.15
CA GLY A 70 1.82 -7.39 -4.28
C GLY A 70 1.70 -6.51 -5.52
N GLU A 71 0.88 -6.91 -6.49
CA GLU A 71 0.67 -6.22 -7.76
C GLU A 71 0.30 -4.73 -7.60
N ALA A 72 -0.59 -4.41 -6.64
CA ALA A 72 -0.92 -3.03 -6.30
C ALA A 72 0.33 -2.23 -5.90
N GLY A 73 1.20 -2.82 -5.10
CA GLY A 73 2.45 -2.20 -4.65
C GLY A 73 3.44 -1.98 -5.79
N GLN A 74 3.54 -2.91 -6.72
CA GLN A 74 4.40 -2.81 -7.92
C GLN A 74 3.95 -1.68 -8.86
N ARG A 75 2.62 -1.51 -9.04
CA ARG A 75 2.02 -0.39 -9.78
C ARG A 75 2.28 0.96 -9.08
N VAL A 76 2.13 1.00 -7.76
CA VAL A 76 2.48 2.19 -6.95
C VAL A 76 3.97 2.50 -7.03
N GLN A 77 4.83 1.49 -7.01
CA GLN A 77 6.27 1.69 -7.16
C GLN A 77 6.61 2.31 -8.53
N GLY A 78 5.93 1.88 -9.60
CA GLY A 78 6.03 2.50 -10.93
C GLY A 78 5.55 3.96 -10.96
N LEU A 79 4.44 4.26 -10.24
CA LEU A 79 3.96 5.64 -10.09
C LEU A 79 4.99 6.52 -9.36
N LEU A 80 5.57 6.05 -8.26
CA LEU A 80 6.62 6.76 -7.53
C LEU A 80 7.86 6.99 -8.41
N ALA A 81 8.27 5.99 -9.20
CA ALA A 81 9.38 6.12 -10.15
C ALA A 81 9.12 7.21 -11.21
N ARG A 82 7.86 7.38 -11.68
CA ARG A 82 7.48 8.48 -12.58
C ARG A 82 7.57 9.86 -11.93
N LEU A 83 7.49 9.93 -10.60
CA LEU A 83 7.71 11.15 -9.83
C LEU A 83 9.19 11.36 -9.47
N GLY A 84 10.07 10.42 -9.81
CA GLY A 84 11.48 10.44 -9.40
C GLY A 84 11.68 10.11 -7.91
N ILE A 85 10.67 9.48 -7.27
CA ILE A 85 10.72 9.08 -5.88
C ILE A 85 11.21 7.64 -5.79
N THR A 86 12.44 7.44 -5.37
CA THR A 86 13.08 6.12 -5.25
C THR A 86 13.17 5.65 -3.82
N SER A 87 13.18 6.56 -2.85
CA SER A 87 13.39 6.25 -1.44
C SER A 87 12.63 7.13 -0.45
N SER A 88 12.27 8.38 -0.79
CA SER A 88 11.65 9.34 0.13
C SER A 88 10.12 9.17 0.24
N TYR A 89 9.66 7.96 0.50
CA TYR A 89 8.25 7.64 0.71
C TYR A 89 8.02 6.83 1.99
N THR A 90 6.80 6.90 2.45
CA THR A 90 6.23 5.98 3.44
C THR A 90 4.84 5.56 3.01
N MET A 91 4.43 4.38 3.40
CA MET A 91 3.13 3.81 3.05
C MET A 91 2.46 3.25 4.28
N VAL A 92 1.18 3.53 4.46
CA VAL A 92 0.33 2.93 5.49
C VAL A 92 -1.03 2.56 4.89
N ASN A 93 -1.79 1.73 5.57
CA ASN A 93 -3.14 1.38 5.17
C ASN A 93 -4.19 2.04 6.07
N THR A 94 -5.40 2.17 5.56
CA THR A 94 -6.58 2.58 6.32
C THR A 94 -6.88 1.60 7.46
N PHE A 95 -6.68 0.31 7.21
CA PHE A 95 -6.82 -0.76 8.19
C PHE A 95 -5.51 -1.53 8.33
N VAL A 96 -5.11 -1.85 9.57
CA VAL A 96 -3.89 -2.63 9.82
C VAL A 96 -4.10 -4.14 9.66
N PHE A 97 -5.34 -4.59 9.64
CA PHE A 97 -5.71 -5.97 9.35
C PHE A 97 -6.39 -6.10 8.00
N SER A 98 -6.19 -7.22 7.35
CA SER A 98 -6.86 -7.56 6.09
C SER A 98 -8.36 -7.70 6.29
N VAL A 99 -9.16 -7.18 5.37
CA VAL A 99 -10.63 -7.16 5.43
C VAL A 99 -11.21 -8.42 4.79
N PHE A 100 -12.33 -8.92 5.34
CA PHE A 100 -13.13 -9.95 4.70
C PHE A 100 -14.13 -9.37 3.71
N GLY A 101 -14.02 -9.79 2.45
CA GLY A 101 -14.92 -9.39 1.39
C GLY A 101 -14.87 -7.89 1.09
N GLN A 102 -15.45 -7.50 -0.03
CA GLN A 102 -15.40 -6.11 -0.47
C GLN A 102 -16.18 -5.13 0.42
N GLY A 103 -17.27 -5.59 1.06
CA GLY A 103 -18.10 -4.75 1.93
C GLY A 103 -17.59 -4.60 3.36
N GLY A 104 -16.63 -5.42 3.79
CA GLY A 104 -16.12 -5.39 5.17
C GLY A 104 -15.50 -4.06 5.55
N GLY A 105 -14.62 -3.53 4.72
CA GLY A 105 -13.96 -2.25 4.96
C GLY A 105 -14.91 -1.06 4.98
N THR A 106 -15.91 -1.04 4.10
CA THR A 106 -16.86 0.07 4.00
C THR A 106 -17.64 0.28 5.30
N ARG A 107 -18.02 -0.79 5.99
CA ARG A 107 -18.76 -0.71 7.29
C ARG A 107 -17.94 -0.04 8.39
N HIS A 108 -16.63 -0.12 8.33
CA HIS A 108 -15.71 0.36 9.36
C HIS A 108 -14.96 1.64 8.97
N THR A 109 -15.34 2.29 7.87
CA THR A 109 -14.64 3.50 7.38
C THR A 109 -14.61 4.60 8.44
N HIS A 110 -15.74 4.80 9.13
CA HIS A 110 -15.93 5.84 10.16
C HIS A 110 -16.00 5.26 11.58
N ASP A 111 -15.54 4.02 11.80
CA ASP A 111 -15.46 3.45 13.16
C ASP A 111 -14.51 4.29 14.02
N PRO A 112 -15.02 4.89 15.13
CA PRO A 112 -14.22 5.85 15.89
C PRO A 112 -12.95 5.27 16.50
N ALA A 113 -12.99 3.99 16.95
CA ALA A 113 -11.83 3.35 17.58
C ALA A 113 -10.76 3.01 16.54
N ILE A 114 -11.16 2.54 15.35
CA ILE A 114 -10.27 2.30 14.22
C ILE A 114 -9.70 3.63 13.71
N ALA A 115 -10.54 4.66 13.56
CA ALA A 115 -10.14 5.99 13.14
C ALA A 115 -9.13 6.61 14.12
N ALA A 116 -9.37 6.52 15.41
CA ALA A 116 -8.45 7.05 16.44
C ALA A 116 -7.06 6.42 16.34
N TYR A 117 -6.95 5.11 16.13
CA TYR A 117 -5.66 4.46 15.96
C TYR A 117 -4.98 4.86 14.64
N ARG A 118 -5.72 4.92 13.54
CA ARG A 118 -5.22 5.39 12.24
C ARG A 118 -4.73 6.83 12.32
N HIS A 119 -5.46 7.72 12.99
CA HIS A 119 -5.06 9.13 13.15
C HIS A 119 -3.73 9.26 13.89
N ARG A 120 -3.47 8.46 14.91
CA ARG A 120 -2.17 8.45 15.58
C ARG A 120 -1.00 8.10 14.63
N TRP A 121 -1.20 7.18 13.67
CA TRP A 121 -0.22 6.90 12.63
C TRP A 121 -0.06 8.09 11.67
N LEU A 122 -1.16 8.69 11.22
CA LEU A 122 -1.12 9.85 10.34
C LEU A 122 -0.48 11.06 11.04
N ASP A 123 -0.76 11.31 12.31
CA ASP A 123 -0.10 12.35 13.11
C ASP A 123 1.42 12.12 13.15
N ALA A 124 1.85 10.90 13.46
CA ALA A 124 3.27 10.57 13.53
C ALA A 124 4.02 10.77 12.21
N LEU A 125 3.34 10.59 11.08
CA LEU A 125 3.92 10.70 9.74
C LEU A 125 3.79 12.09 9.12
N LEU A 126 2.73 12.85 9.42
CA LEU A 126 2.39 14.09 8.72
C LEU A 126 2.66 15.36 9.53
N LEU A 127 2.64 15.30 10.86
CA LEU A 127 2.95 16.46 11.69
C LEU A 127 4.42 16.89 11.64
N PRO A 128 5.42 16.01 11.39
CA PRO A 128 6.83 16.44 11.21
C PRO A 128 7.12 17.30 9.98
N GLU A 129 6.13 17.54 9.09
CA GLU A 129 6.16 18.48 7.95
C GLU A 129 7.13 18.13 6.81
N THR A 130 7.74 16.96 6.82
CA THR A 130 8.60 16.48 5.72
C THR A 130 7.80 15.95 4.53
N VAL A 131 6.62 15.39 4.79
CA VAL A 131 5.68 14.95 3.75
C VAL A 131 5.02 16.18 3.13
N THR A 132 5.08 16.28 1.81
CA THR A 132 4.44 17.36 1.03
C THR A 132 3.24 16.89 0.23
N ALA A 133 3.15 15.58 -0.07
CA ALA A 133 2.04 15.00 -0.81
C ALA A 133 1.54 13.70 -0.20
N VAL A 134 0.22 13.52 -0.27
CA VAL A 134 -0.48 12.28 0.11
C VAL A 134 -1.16 11.70 -1.12
N ILE A 135 -0.85 10.45 -1.44
CA ILE A 135 -1.49 9.67 -2.50
C ILE A 135 -2.47 8.69 -1.85
N ALA A 136 -3.76 8.98 -1.94
CA ALA A 136 -4.81 8.13 -1.40
C ALA A 136 -5.35 7.17 -2.47
N LEU A 137 -5.20 5.85 -2.24
CA LEU A 137 -5.55 4.80 -3.19
C LEU A 137 -7.02 4.35 -3.02
N GLY A 138 -7.89 4.95 -3.82
CA GLY A 138 -9.33 4.64 -3.82
C GLY A 138 -10.13 5.37 -2.75
N THR A 139 -11.44 5.10 -2.73
CA THR A 139 -12.40 5.87 -1.92
C THR A 139 -12.19 5.73 -0.43
N LEU A 140 -11.88 4.53 0.07
CA LEU A 140 -11.69 4.31 1.51
C LEU A 140 -10.48 5.07 2.05
N ALA A 141 -9.36 5.02 1.33
CA ALA A 141 -8.15 5.77 1.70
C ALA A 141 -8.38 7.29 1.64
N LYS A 142 -9.07 7.76 0.59
CA LYS A 142 -9.48 9.17 0.47
C LYS A 142 -10.34 9.63 1.66
N THR A 143 -11.33 8.84 2.04
CA THR A 143 -12.20 9.14 3.18
C THR A 143 -11.39 9.13 4.48
N ALA A 144 -10.56 8.12 4.69
CA ALA A 144 -9.70 8.01 5.87
C ALA A 144 -8.74 9.22 6.03
N TYR A 145 -8.18 9.71 4.93
CA TYR A 145 -7.39 10.95 4.96
C TYR A 145 -8.23 12.17 5.30
N ARG A 146 -9.42 12.31 4.72
CA ARG A 146 -10.31 13.45 4.98
C ARG A 146 -10.76 13.48 6.43
N ASP A 147 -11.16 12.34 6.99
CA ASP A 147 -11.51 12.24 8.41
C ASP A 147 -10.36 12.74 9.31
N TRP A 148 -9.12 12.42 8.97
CA TRP A 148 -7.94 12.94 9.67
C TRP A 148 -7.75 14.45 9.42
N ALA A 149 -7.85 14.91 8.18
CA ALA A 149 -7.66 16.31 7.80
C ALA A 149 -8.64 17.23 8.52
N ASP A 150 -9.87 16.80 8.75
CA ASP A 150 -10.89 17.54 9.51
C ASP A 150 -10.47 17.74 10.98
N THR A 151 -9.66 16.84 11.54
CA THR A 151 -9.10 16.96 12.89
C THR A 151 -7.80 17.77 12.94
N GLN A 152 -7.10 17.91 11.81
CA GLN A 152 -5.79 18.57 11.67
C GLN A 152 -5.78 19.57 10.50
N PRO A 153 -6.69 20.56 10.46
CA PRO A 153 -6.87 21.40 9.26
C PRO A 153 -5.62 22.21 8.89
N ALA A 154 -4.85 22.68 9.87
CA ALA A 154 -3.61 23.41 9.62
C ALA A 154 -2.53 22.53 8.99
N ALA A 155 -2.40 21.28 9.43
CA ALA A 155 -1.49 20.32 8.84
C ALA A 155 -1.95 19.90 7.44
N ALA A 156 -3.23 19.62 7.26
CA ALA A 156 -3.81 19.24 5.98
C ALA A 156 -3.67 20.32 4.91
N ALA A 157 -3.74 21.59 5.28
CA ALA A 157 -3.58 22.72 4.35
C ALA A 157 -2.18 22.82 3.72
N ARG A 158 -1.16 22.18 4.30
CA ARG A 158 0.21 22.13 3.74
C ARG A 158 0.42 20.97 2.77
N LEU A 159 -0.53 20.04 2.71
CA LEU A 159 -0.37 18.78 2.00
C LEU A 159 -1.14 18.80 0.68
N HIS A 160 -0.48 18.39 -0.40
CA HIS A 160 -1.18 18.11 -1.64
C HIS A 160 -1.82 16.71 -1.59
N LEU A 161 -3.13 16.61 -1.75
CA LEU A 161 -3.86 15.36 -1.80
C LEU A 161 -4.13 14.92 -3.24
N ALA A 162 -3.52 13.83 -3.67
CA ALA A 162 -3.89 13.11 -4.90
C ALA A 162 -4.75 11.88 -4.54
N ALA A 163 -6.06 11.98 -4.74
CA ALA A 163 -6.99 10.86 -4.50
C ALA A 163 -7.22 10.11 -5.82
N ILE A 164 -6.43 9.08 -6.06
CA ILE A 164 -6.41 8.31 -7.31
C ILE A 164 -7.18 7.00 -7.18
N ARG A 165 -7.59 6.41 -8.31
CA ARG A 165 -8.19 5.07 -8.33
C ARG A 165 -7.24 4.04 -7.76
N HIS A 166 -7.80 3.06 -7.02
CA HIS A 166 -7.00 1.97 -6.46
C HIS A 166 -6.28 1.18 -7.56
N PRO A 167 -5.00 0.80 -7.36
CA PRO A 167 -4.20 0.12 -8.38
C PRO A 167 -4.83 -1.15 -8.96
N THR A 168 -5.62 -1.90 -8.19
CA THR A 168 -6.33 -3.10 -8.65
C THR A 168 -7.79 -2.82 -9.08
N PHE A 169 -8.12 -1.55 -9.38
CA PHE A 169 -9.43 -1.20 -9.94
C PHE A 169 -9.76 -1.98 -11.22
N PRO A 170 -8.84 -2.21 -12.17
CA PRO A 170 -9.16 -2.91 -13.41
C PRO A 170 -9.69 -4.33 -13.17
N GLU A 171 -9.05 -5.10 -12.29
CA GLU A 171 -9.45 -6.45 -11.95
C GLU A 171 -10.81 -6.48 -11.26
N SER A 172 -11.03 -5.57 -10.33
CA SER A 172 -12.29 -5.47 -9.59
C SER A 172 -13.46 -5.04 -10.48
N ALA A 173 -13.24 -4.06 -11.35
CA ALA A 173 -14.26 -3.54 -12.26
C ALA A 173 -14.63 -4.58 -13.32
N SER A 174 -13.65 -5.25 -13.91
CA SER A 174 -13.87 -6.31 -14.89
C SER A 174 -14.58 -7.52 -14.28
N ALA A 175 -14.21 -7.91 -13.06
CA ALA A 175 -14.86 -9.01 -12.33
C ALA A 175 -16.33 -8.69 -11.95
N ALA A 176 -16.67 -7.43 -11.74
CA ALA A 176 -18.03 -6.98 -11.49
C ALA A 176 -18.89 -6.98 -12.77
N GLY A 177 -18.28 -7.05 -13.94
CA GLY A 177 -18.95 -7.02 -15.24
C GLY A 177 -19.21 -5.61 -15.79
N GLY A 178 -19.56 -5.53 -17.07
CA GLY A 178 -19.89 -4.27 -17.74
C GLY A 178 -18.73 -3.49 -18.31
N VAL A 179 -17.48 -3.86 -18.01
CA VAL A 179 -16.26 -3.26 -18.58
C VAL A 179 -15.20 -4.34 -18.81
N THR A 180 -14.47 -4.25 -19.91
CA THR A 180 -13.34 -5.16 -20.14
C THR A 180 -12.16 -4.81 -19.25
N LEU A 181 -11.24 -5.76 -19.04
CA LEU A 181 -10.01 -5.49 -18.29
C LEU A 181 -9.16 -4.40 -18.96
N ALA A 182 -9.13 -4.40 -20.29
CA ALA A 182 -8.38 -3.40 -21.07
C ALA A 182 -8.97 -2.00 -20.88
N ASP A 183 -10.28 -1.82 -21.02
CA ASP A 183 -10.93 -0.53 -20.82
C ASP A 183 -10.80 -0.03 -19.37
N ALA A 184 -10.93 -0.93 -18.41
CA ALA A 184 -10.74 -0.59 -17.00
C ALA A 184 -9.30 -0.19 -16.69
N THR A 185 -8.31 -0.81 -17.37
CA THR A 185 -6.89 -0.42 -17.26
C THR A 185 -6.67 0.96 -17.86
N ALA A 186 -7.17 1.24 -19.06
CA ALA A 186 -7.08 2.56 -19.67
C ALA A 186 -7.71 3.64 -18.77
N ASN A 187 -8.90 3.35 -18.22
CA ASN A 187 -9.58 4.25 -17.28
C ASN A 187 -8.75 4.53 -16.00
N LEU A 188 -8.04 3.52 -15.47
CA LEU A 188 -7.15 3.69 -14.33
C LEU A 188 -5.97 4.62 -14.69
N LEU A 189 -5.29 4.35 -15.80
CA LEU A 189 -4.10 5.08 -16.23
C LEU A 189 -4.41 6.54 -16.59
N GLN A 190 -5.56 6.78 -17.25
CA GLN A 190 -6.06 8.12 -17.50
C GLN A 190 -6.43 8.88 -16.21
N ASP A 191 -6.97 8.19 -15.22
CA ASP A 191 -7.23 8.79 -13.90
C ASP A 191 -5.92 9.21 -13.22
N TRP A 192 -4.91 8.34 -13.21
CA TRP A 192 -3.61 8.65 -12.65
C TRP A 192 -2.90 9.81 -13.38
N ASN A 193 -3.02 9.88 -14.70
CA ASN A 193 -2.48 10.96 -15.51
C ASN A 193 -3.02 12.34 -15.12
N LYS A 194 -4.25 12.43 -14.63
CA LYS A 194 -4.83 13.71 -14.18
C LYS A 194 -4.12 14.28 -12.95
N HIS A 195 -3.52 13.40 -12.14
CA HIS A 195 -2.87 13.77 -10.89
C HIS A 195 -1.35 13.91 -11.00
N LEU A 196 -0.72 13.31 -12.02
CA LEU A 196 0.74 13.30 -12.17
C LEU A 196 1.37 14.70 -12.23
N PRO A 197 0.88 15.67 -13.05
CA PRO A 197 1.47 17.01 -13.11
C PRO A 197 1.42 17.73 -11.76
N ASP A 198 0.28 17.65 -11.07
CA ASP A 198 0.12 18.29 -9.76
C ASP A 198 1.01 17.64 -8.68
N LEU A 199 1.11 16.31 -8.69
CA LEU A 199 2.03 15.60 -7.79
C LEU A 199 3.48 16.05 -8.03
N ARG A 200 3.90 16.14 -9.30
CA ARG A 200 5.27 16.59 -9.66
C ARG A 200 5.55 18.02 -9.19
N ALA A 201 4.55 18.88 -9.20
CA ALA A 201 4.70 20.26 -8.74
C ALA A 201 4.85 20.39 -7.22
N HIS A 202 4.39 19.38 -6.46
CA HIS A 202 4.38 19.42 -4.99
C HIS A 202 5.40 18.49 -4.33
N VAL A 203 6.09 17.64 -5.10
CA VAL A 203 7.05 16.67 -4.57
C VAL A 203 8.42 16.90 -5.18
N GLU A 204 9.40 17.16 -4.34
CA GLU A 204 10.80 17.19 -4.76
C GLU A 204 11.29 15.76 -5.03
N PRO A 205 11.78 15.44 -6.24
CA PRO A 205 12.24 14.10 -6.57
C PRO A 205 13.55 13.74 -5.85
N ASP A 206 13.75 12.46 -5.53
CA ASP A 206 15.05 11.92 -5.14
C ASP A 206 16.03 11.94 -6.31
N GLU A 207 15.50 11.61 -7.51
CA GLU A 207 16.21 11.60 -8.78
C GLU A 207 15.36 12.30 -9.84
N PRO A 208 15.87 13.37 -10.49
CA PRO A 208 15.12 14.03 -11.56
C PRO A 208 14.83 13.07 -12.72
N VAL A 209 13.57 12.97 -13.09
CA VAL A 209 13.10 12.15 -14.23
C VAL A 209 12.26 13.01 -15.17
N PRO A 210 12.30 12.75 -16.49
CA PRO A 210 11.44 13.45 -17.44
C PRO A 210 9.97 13.16 -17.14
N GLU A 211 9.11 14.14 -17.39
CA GLU A 211 7.67 13.92 -17.31
C GLU A 211 7.23 12.93 -18.39
N ARG A 212 6.50 11.90 -17.95
CA ARG A 212 5.95 10.89 -18.84
C ARG A 212 4.59 10.43 -18.32
N LEU A 213 3.56 10.63 -19.10
CA LEU A 213 2.23 10.14 -18.83
C LEU A 213 2.10 8.65 -19.16
N TYR A 214 1.14 7.98 -18.56
CA TYR A 214 0.78 6.61 -18.93
C TYR A 214 0.05 6.60 -20.27
N GLY A 215 0.22 5.51 -21.04
CA GLY A 215 -0.66 5.19 -22.18
C GLY A 215 -1.99 4.56 -21.72
N ASP A 216 -2.69 3.92 -22.65
CA ASP A 216 -3.93 3.20 -22.36
C ASP A 216 -3.68 1.77 -21.82
N THR A 217 -2.45 1.28 -21.90
CA THR A 217 -2.02 -0.04 -21.40
C THR A 217 -0.74 0.08 -20.60
N TRP A 218 -0.50 -0.89 -19.71
CA TRP A 218 0.78 -0.99 -19.00
C TRP A 218 1.94 -1.16 -19.99
N GLN A 219 2.99 -0.39 -19.80
CA GLN A 219 4.22 -0.45 -20.57
C GLN A 219 5.40 -0.89 -19.68
N ASP A 220 6.50 -1.25 -20.28
CA ASP A 220 7.75 -1.54 -19.57
C ASP A 220 8.12 -0.39 -18.64
N GLY A 221 8.38 -0.73 -17.39
CA GLY A 221 8.70 0.24 -16.34
C GLY A 221 7.49 0.82 -15.59
N ASP A 222 6.25 0.56 -16.01
CA ASP A 222 5.05 0.99 -15.29
C ASP A 222 4.79 0.17 -14.03
N LEU A 223 5.27 -1.06 -14.02
CA LEU A 223 5.35 -1.90 -12.83
C LEU A 223 6.83 -1.99 -12.42
N GLN A 224 7.10 -1.73 -11.15
CA GLN A 224 8.45 -1.82 -10.60
C GLN A 224 8.53 -2.89 -9.52
N ALA A 225 9.64 -3.60 -9.49
CA ALA A 225 9.92 -4.53 -8.40
C ALA A 225 9.94 -3.79 -7.05
N ILE A 226 9.51 -4.48 -5.99
CA ILE A 226 9.58 -3.90 -4.64
C ILE A 226 11.06 -3.77 -4.25
N PRO A 227 11.52 -2.59 -3.79
CA PRO A 227 12.90 -2.43 -3.34
C PRO A 227 13.25 -3.41 -2.22
N VAL A 228 14.39 -4.11 -2.35
CA VAL A 228 14.87 -5.03 -1.30
C VAL A 228 14.97 -4.32 0.05
N ALA A 229 15.36 -3.06 0.03
CA ALA A 229 15.46 -2.21 1.20
C ALA A 229 14.14 -2.04 1.97
N ASP A 230 13.00 -2.21 1.33
CA ASP A 230 11.66 -2.10 1.95
C ASP A 230 11.23 -3.37 2.67
N LEU A 231 11.88 -4.49 2.41
CA LEU A 231 11.55 -5.78 3.00
C LEU A 231 12.36 -6.03 4.28
N PRO A 232 11.88 -6.88 5.19
CA PRO A 232 12.65 -7.29 6.35
C PRO A 232 14.02 -7.84 5.96
N ALA A 233 15.05 -7.56 6.77
CA ALA A 233 16.39 -8.09 6.55
C ALA A 233 16.36 -9.63 6.45
N GLY A 234 17.08 -10.19 5.47
CA GLY A 234 17.10 -11.64 5.21
C GLY A 234 15.91 -12.15 4.41
N SER A 235 15.04 -11.29 3.91
CA SER A 235 13.96 -11.69 3.00
C SER A 235 14.52 -12.35 1.73
N PRO A 236 13.88 -13.41 1.20
CA PRO A 236 14.26 -13.99 -0.07
C PRO A 236 14.16 -12.96 -1.20
N SER A 237 15.13 -12.94 -2.11
CA SER A 237 15.18 -11.98 -3.22
C SER A 237 13.94 -12.04 -4.13
N TRP A 238 13.35 -13.21 -4.30
CA TRP A 238 12.16 -13.40 -5.13
C TRP A 238 10.87 -12.78 -4.54
N TRP A 239 10.89 -12.31 -3.28
CA TRP A 239 9.76 -11.53 -2.73
C TRP A 239 9.59 -10.17 -3.42
N THR A 240 10.62 -9.67 -4.07
CA THR A 240 10.56 -8.42 -4.88
C THR A 240 10.02 -8.64 -6.30
N SER A 241 9.86 -9.92 -6.71
CA SER A 241 9.45 -10.29 -8.07
C SER A 241 8.12 -9.69 -8.48
N LEU A 242 7.97 -9.41 -9.77
CA LEU A 242 6.71 -9.02 -10.39
C LEU A 242 5.72 -10.19 -10.49
N ASP A 243 6.14 -11.42 -10.22
CA ASP A 243 5.28 -12.58 -10.23
C ASP A 243 4.32 -12.59 -9.03
N GLY A 244 3.09 -13.00 -9.24
CA GLY A 244 2.10 -13.21 -8.18
C GLY A 244 2.39 -14.51 -7.40
N TRP A 245 3.41 -14.51 -6.56
CA TRP A 245 3.92 -15.68 -5.87
C TRP A 245 3.13 -16.14 -4.64
N ALA A 246 2.18 -15.33 -4.14
CA ALA A 246 1.29 -15.72 -3.04
C ALA A 246 -0.18 -15.57 -3.46
N ARG A 247 -0.97 -16.60 -3.23
CA ARG A 247 -2.40 -16.63 -3.58
C ARG A 247 -3.22 -17.28 -2.48
N ARG A 248 -4.44 -16.79 -2.28
CA ARG A 248 -5.45 -17.52 -1.50
C ARG A 248 -6.04 -18.62 -2.34
N THR A 249 -5.99 -19.83 -1.82
CA THR A 249 -6.52 -21.01 -2.50
C THR A 249 -7.65 -21.65 -1.71
N GLY A 250 -8.61 -22.21 -2.41
CA GLY A 250 -9.75 -22.89 -1.82
C GLY A 250 -10.98 -22.85 -2.73
N THR A 251 -11.85 -23.83 -2.59
CA THR A 251 -13.09 -23.97 -3.35
C THR A 251 -14.20 -23.04 -2.82
N ASP A 252 -14.09 -22.62 -1.58
CA ASP A 252 -15.06 -21.77 -0.89
C ASP A 252 -14.42 -20.67 -0.08
N ALA A 253 -15.23 -19.81 0.51
CA ALA A 253 -14.78 -18.66 1.30
C ALA A 253 -14.02 -19.07 2.57
N GLN A 254 -14.40 -20.17 3.22
CA GLN A 254 -13.77 -20.65 4.43
C GLN A 254 -12.36 -21.18 4.16
N LEU A 255 -12.18 -21.99 3.13
CA LEU A 255 -10.87 -22.46 2.71
C LEU A 255 -9.97 -21.33 2.25
N LYS A 256 -10.49 -20.37 1.45
CA LYS A 256 -9.75 -19.16 1.06
C LYS A 256 -9.36 -18.30 2.25
N ARG A 257 -10.09 -18.35 3.35
CA ARG A 257 -9.70 -17.69 4.60
C ARG A 257 -8.50 -18.36 5.24
N ALA A 258 -8.48 -19.68 5.25
CA ALA A 258 -7.52 -20.48 5.99
C ALA A 258 -6.23 -20.82 5.20
N THR A 259 -6.20 -20.57 3.88
CA THR A 259 -5.13 -21.12 3.02
C THR A 259 -4.43 -20.02 2.21
N ILE A 260 -3.09 -20.00 2.28
CA ILE A 260 -2.23 -19.25 1.36
C ILE A 260 -1.28 -20.25 0.71
N THR A 261 -1.27 -20.26 -0.63
CA THR A 261 -0.28 -20.99 -1.41
C THR A 261 0.84 -20.05 -1.84
N VAL A 262 2.07 -20.40 -1.51
CA VAL A 262 3.29 -19.71 -1.93
C VAL A 262 3.95 -20.51 -3.03
N THR A 263 4.20 -19.88 -4.17
CA THR A 263 4.89 -20.49 -5.31
C THR A 263 6.23 -19.78 -5.52
N ILE A 264 7.33 -20.49 -5.34
CA ILE A 264 8.66 -19.95 -5.64
C ILE A 264 8.79 -19.79 -7.16
N PRO A 265 9.08 -18.60 -7.69
CA PRO A 265 9.31 -18.40 -9.12
C PRO A 265 10.39 -19.32 -9.66
N SER A 266 10.23 -19.86 -10.87
CA SER A 266 11.17 -20.82 -11.45
C SER A 266 12.60 -20.28 -11.54
N ALA A 267 12.76 -19.00 -11.86
CA ALA A 267 14.06 -18.33 -11.90
C ALA A 267 14.77 -18.27 -10.53
N ALA A 268 14.03 -18.38 -9.44
CA ALA A 268 14.59 -18.35 -8.08
C ALA A 268 14.90 -19.76 -7.52
N ARG A 269 14.58 -20.82 -8.27
CA ARG A 269 14.87 -22.22 -7.88
C ARG A 269 16.28 -22.57 -8.28
N THR A 270 17.22 -22.43 -7.36
CA THR A 270 18.66 -22.60 -7.62
C THR A 270 19.26 -23.87 -6.98
N TRP A 271 18.43 -24.82 -6.54
CA TRP A 271 18.97 -26.10 -6.04
C TRP A 271 19.57 -26.93 -7.18
N PRO A 272 20.67 -27.63 -6.90
CA PRO A 272 21.29 -28.48 -7.90
C PRO A 272 20.31 -29.57 -8.38
N PRO A 273 20.42 -30.05 -9.63
CA PRO A 273 19.63 -31.17 -10.09
C PRO A 273 19.87 -32.38 -9.18
N LEU A 274 18.78 -33.08 -8.87
CA LEU A 274 18.90 -34.38 -8.19
C LEU A 274 19.68 -35.31 -9.12
N THR A 275 20.87 -35.74 -8.70
CA THR A 275 21.70 -36.73 -9.38
C THR A 275 21.18 -38.13 -9.12
#